data_98e251bd2be1fc3bd6ab5481459aea13
#
_entry.id   98e251bd2be1fc3bd6ab5481459aea13
#
_cell.length_a   1.000
_cell.length_b   1.000
_cell.length_c   1.000
_cell.angle_alpha   90.00
_cell.angle_beta   90.00
_cell.angle_gamma   90.00
#
_symmetry.space_group_name_H-M   'P 1'
#
loop_
_entity.id
_entity.type
_entity.pdbx_description
1 polymer ?
#
loop_
_entity_poly.entity_id
_entity_poly.type
_entity_poly.pdbx_seq_one_letter_code
_entity_poly.pdbx_strand_id
1 'polypeptide(L)'
;MPDKTFGPKGWTPEQLGSLVGKTYVITGGNAGAGFQASRILLSKGAKVVMLNRSTEKSTTAVKELKEELGPNADVSFVRMDLSELASVRVAADEVLATIPPIDALICNAAIAQVPTQKLTIDGFESQLGTNHYGHFVLCGMLFDRIQEAQGRIVVVASLGYNMGIKTIQFDDMNWDKNYSANPVYSQSKLAQMMFAYELQDRVKAAGQNVDVYVCHPGSSATSLISTSGGLVTRLAWWLMSKSPMVQTAEKGAYPEVMCATESGLEQRALYGPTGRMEFVGPVGKGTLHPHAHDKTVMSKLWDVSEKATGFSWSI
;
A
#
# COMPACT_ATOMS: atom_id res chain seq x y z
N MET A 1 0.37 -25.10 -4.08
CA MET A 1 1.51 -25.50 -3.24
C MET A 1 2.14 -24.23 -2.72
N PRO A 2 2.62 -24.17 -1.48
CA PRO A 2 3.31 -22.97 -1.01
C PRO A 2 4.51 -22.67 -1.90
N ASP A 3 4.72 -21.39 -2.16
CA ASP A 3 5.87 -20.92 -2.93
C ASP A 3 7.16 -21.31 -2.21
N LYS A 4 8.07 -21.95 -2.92
CA LYS A 4 9.36 -22.41 -2.39
C LYS A 4 10.53 -21.51 -2.79
N THR A 5 10.27 -20.43 -3.49
CA THR A 5 11.31 -19.53 -4.03
C THR A 5 12.27 -19.05 -2.93
N PHE A 6 11.73 -18.76 -1.74
CA PHE A 6 12.50 -18.28 -0.59
C PHE A 6 12.73 -19.35 0.49
N GLY A 7 12.54 -20.63 0.15
CA GLY A 7 12.71 -21.73 1.07
C GLY A 7 11.56 -21.92 2.06
N PRO A 8 11.70 -22.80 3.06
CA PRO A 8 10.59 -23.19 3.95
C PRO A 8 10.13 -22.09 4.92
N LYS A 9 11.00 -21.11 5.21
CA LYS A 9 10.67 -19.96 6.08
C LYS A 9 10.02 -18.80 5.28
N GLY A 10 10.01 -18.88 3.94
CA GLY A 10 9.65 -17.77 3.07
C GLY A 10 10.69 -16.65 3.09
N TRP A 11 10.35 -15.51 2.51
CA TRP A 11 11.20 -14.34 2.55
C TRP A 11 11.23 -13.70 3.96
N THR A 12 12.42 -13.27 4.38
CA THR A 12 12.63 -12.56 5.64
C THR A 12 13.66 -11.43 5.46
N PRO A 13 13.64 -10.37 6.31
CA PRO A 13 14.61 -9.27 6.24
C PRO A 13 16.08 -9.69 6.44
N GLU A 14 16.34 -10.89 6.92
CA GLU A 14 17.70 -11.46 7.01
C GLU A 14 18.34 -11.65 5.64
N GLN A 15 17.51 -11.80 4.58
CA GLN A 15 17.96 -11.96 3.20
C GLN A 15 18.33 -10.64 2.53
N LEU A 16 17.99 -9.49 3.16
CA LEU A 16 18.33 -8.18 2.63
C LEU A 16 19.84 -7.88 2.76
N GLY A 17 20.43 -7.48 1.64
CA GLY A 17 21.74 -6.86 1.61
C GLY A 17 21.72 -5.41 2.10
N SER A 18 22.80 -4.68 1.82
CA SER A 18 22.89 -3.24 2.08
C SER A 18 21.96 -2.45 1.15
N LEU A 19 21.28 -1.46 1.72
CA LEU A 19 20.42 -0.51 0.99
C LEU A 19 21.01 0.92 1.03
N VAL A 20 22.30 1.05 1.32
CA VAL A 20 22.98 2.35 1.29
C VAL A 20 22.87 2.98 -0.09
N GLY A 21 22.47 4.25 -0.13
CA GLY A 21 22.25 5.00 -1.37
C GLY A 21 20.86 4.75 -2.02
N LYS A 22 20.01 3.92 -1.41
CA LYS A 22 18.65 3.64 -1.88
C LYS A 22 17.63 4.50 -1.15
N THR A 23 16.62 4.99 -1.88
CA THR A 23 15.56 5.87 -1.37
C THR A 23 14.20 5.19 -1.47
N TYR A 24 13.50 5.14 -0.34
CA TYR A 24 12.15 4.57 -0.23
C TYR A 24 11.17 5.62 0.26
N VAL A 25 10.05 5.75 -0.45
CA VAL A 25 8.94 6.63 -0.07
C VAL A 25 7.77 5.75 0.37
N ILE A 26 7.22 5.98 1.58
CA ILE A 26 6.20 5.12 2.17
C ILE A 26 5.01 5.95 2.63
N THR A 27 3.81 5.65 2.13
CA THR A 27 2.59 6.24 2.68
C THR A 27 2.19 5.54 3.98
N GLY A 28 1.86 6.30 5.02
CA GLY A 28 1.49 5.73 6.32
C GLY A 28 2.65 5.07 7.06
N GLY A 29 3.89 5.55 6.86
CA GLY A 29 5.12 5.01 7.44
C GLY A 29 5.28 5.27 8.96
N ASN A 30 4.35 5.96 9.60
CA ASN A 30 4.45 6.33 11.01
C ASN A 30 3.71 5.39 11.98
N ALA A 31 3.14 4.30 11.51
CA ALA A 31 2.42 3.33 12.35
C ALA A 31 2.32 1.96 11.68
N GLY A 32 2.07 0.91 12.49
CA GLY A 32 1.74 -0.43 12.00
C GLY A 32 2.79 -1.05 11.07
N ALA A 33 2.34 -1.68 9.98
CA ALA A 33 3.24 -2.32 9.01
C ALA A 33 4.18 -1.32 8.34
N GLY A 34 3.67 -0.14 7.92
CA GLY A 34 4.50 0.90 7.30
C GLY A 34 5.63 1.41 8.21
N PHE A 35 5.41 1.52 9.53
CA PHE A 35 6.47 1.85 10.49
C PHE A 35 7.51 0.74 10.56
N GLN A 36 7.09 -0.51 10.59
CA GLN A 36 8.00 -1.66 10.61
C GLN A 36 8.77 -1.79 9.28
N ALA A 37 8.15 -1.51 8.14
CA ALA A 37 8.84 -1.44 6.86
C ALA A 37 9.90 -0.33 6.86
N SER A 38 9.55 0.86 7.35
CA SER A 38 10.50 1.97 7.51
C SER A 38 11.69 1.55 8.37
N ARG A 39 11.44 0.91 9.52
CA ARG A 39 12.47 0.40 10.44
C ARG A 39 13.40 -0.61 9.77
N ILE A 40 12.83 -1.60 9.05
CA ILE A 40 13.61 -2.63 8.35
C ILE A 40 14.51 -2.00 7.27
N LEU A 41 13.96 -1.12 6.44
CA LEU A 41 14.73 -0.48 5.37
C LEU A 41 15.87 0.41 5.92
N LEU A 42 15.57 1.21 6.95
CA LEU A 42 16.56 2.04 7.64
C LEU A 42 17.68 1.21 8.29
N SER A 43 17.36 0.05 8.87
CA SER A 43 18.36 -0.84 9.48
C SER A 43 19.36 -1.40 8.48
N LYS A 44 19.07 -1.31 7.17
CA LYS A 44 19.96 -1.70 6.07
C LYS A 44 20.65 -0.50 5.40
N GLY A 45 20.52 0.69 5.97
CA GLY A 45 21.17 1.92 5.49
C GLY A 45 20.41 2.69 4.42
N ALA A 46 19.14 2.39 4.20
CA ALA A 46 18.30 3.14 3.26
C ALA A 46 17.97 4.55 3.77
N LYS A 47 17.66 5.46 2.82
CA LYS A 47 16.91 6.68 3.08
C LYS A 47 15.41 6.36 3.03
N VAL A 48 14.66 6.80 4.04
CA VAL A 48 13.19 6.62 4.10
C VAL A 48 12.48 7.95 4.26
N VAL A 49 11.51 8.22 3.38
CA VAL A 49 10.62 9.38 3.44
C VAL A 49 9.19 8.90 3.67
N MET A 50 8.63 9.27 4.80
CA MET A 50 7.27 8.87 5.17
C MET A 50 6.27 9.94 4.74
N LEU A 51 5.22 9.57 4.00
CA LEU A 51 4.12 10.46 3.64
C LEU A 51 2.94 10.20 4.58
N ASN A 52 2.67 11.13 5.50
CA ASN A 52 1.76 10.92 6.62
C ASN A 52 0.86 12.12 6.88
N ARG A 53 -0.37 11.86 7.34
CA ARG A 53 -1.34 12.91 7.65
C ARG A 53 -1.02 13.70 8.93
N SER A 54 -0.58 13.03 9.99
CA SER A 54 -0.34 13.64 11.30
C SER A 54 1.13 13.98 11.48
N THR A 55 1.45 15.27 11.53
CA THR A 55 2.80 15.78 11.84
C THR A 55 3.29 15.29 13.20
N GLU A 56 2.45 15.38 14.24
CA GLU A 56 2.79 14.95 15.60
C GLU A 56 3.22 13.47 15.66
N LYS A 57 2.39 12.57 15.10
CA LYS A 57 2.72 11.13 15.05
C LYS A 57 3.95 10.84 14.21
N SER A 58 4.16 11.61 13.15
CA SER A 58 5.35 11.45 12.29
C SER A 58 6.62 11.89 12.99
N THR A 59 6.57 13.00 13.71
CA THR A 59 7.69 13.48 14.53
C THR A 59 8.07 12.44 15.60
N THR A 60 7.06 11.86 16.28
CA THR A 60 7.28 10.78 17.26
C THR A 60 7.93 9.57 16.60
N ALA A 61 7.41 9.12 15.46
CA ALA A 61 7.95 7.96 14.73
C ALA A 61 9.41 8.19 14.26
N VAL A 62 9.73 9.37 13.74
CA VAL A 62 11.11 9.74 13.37
C VAL A 62 12.03 9.68 14.60
N LYS A 63 11.57 10.20 15.73
CA LYS A 63 12.35 10.17 16.98
C LYS A 63 12.61 8.72 17.42
N GLU A 64 11.58 7.88 17.48
CA GLU A 64 11.69 6.45 17.85
C GLU A 64 12.68 5.72 16.92
N LEU A 65 12.57 5.91 15.60
CA LEU A 65 13.48 5.28 14.63
C LEU A 65 14.95 5.73 14.83
N LYS A 66 15.18 7.00 15.12
CA LYS A 66 16.54 7.52 15.39
C LYS A 66 17.08 7.09 16.75
N GLU A 67 16.23 6.93 17.74
CA GLU A 67 16.62 6.38 19.06
C GLU A 67 17.04 4.91 18.94
N GLU A 68 16.32 4.11 18.13
CA GLU A 68 16.62 2.69 17.92
C GLU A 68 17.81 2.44 17.00
N LEU A 69 17.89 3.16 15.87
CA LEU A 69 18.84 2.85 14.79
C LEU A 69 20.06 3.79 14.75
N GLY A 70 20.07 4.77 15.64
CA GLY A 70 21.11 5.79 15.74
C GLY A 70 20.71 7.14 15.12
N PRO A 71 21.36 8.24 15.57
CA PRO A 71 20.99 9.60 15.17
C PRO A 71 21.20 9.89 13.69
N ASN A 72 22.02 9.09 13.02
CA ASN A 72 22.33 9.22 11.59
C ASN A 72 21.36 8.44 10.69
N ALA A 73 20.32 7.76 11.24
CA ALA A 73 19.30 7.13 10.42
C ALA A 73 18.63 8.18 9.51
N ASP A 74 18.70 7.96 8.18
CA ASP A 74 18.22 8.92 7.17
C ASP A 74 16.71 8.77 6.98
N VAL A 75 15.96 9.29 7.96
CA VAL A 75 14.50 9.26 7.99
C VAL A 75 13.94 10.67 8.09
N SER A 76 12.95 10.94 7.23
CA SER A 76 12.18 12.20 7.22
C SER A 76 10.71 11.91 6.94
N PHE A 77 9.88 12.96 7.00
CA PHE A 77 8.48 12.85 6.57
C PHE A 77 8.04 14.13 5.85
N VAL A 78 7.06 13.96 4.96
CA VAL A 78 6.29 15.04 4.33
C VAL A 78 4.83 14.87 4.77
N ARG A 79 4.16 15.98 5.10
CA ARG A 79 2.75 15.94 5.47
C ARG A 79 1.90 15.71 4.22
N MET A 80 1.05 14.67 4.26
CA MET A 80 0.14 14.32 3.18
C MET A 80 -1.14 13.70 3.71
N ASP A 81 -2.30 14.18 3.28
CA ASP A 81 -3.59 13.53 3.49
C ASP A 81 -4.11 12.93 2.17
N LEU A 82 -4.14 11.60 2.09
CA LEU A 82 -4.64 10.89 0.90
C LEU A 82 -6.14 11.10 0.65
N SER A 83 -6.89 11.60 1.64
CA SER A 83 -8.30 11.94 1.48
C SER A 83 -8.54 13.34 0.90
N GLU A 84 -7.46 14.04 0.50
CA GLU A 84 -7.49 15.39 -0.06
C GLU A 84 -6.49 15.46 -1.24
N LEU A 85 -6.99 15.46 -2.48
CA LEU A 85 -6.13 15.44 -3.67
C LEU A 85 -5.21 16.68 -3.77
N ALA A 86 -5.64 17.82 -3.26
CA ALA A 86 -4.79 19.01 -3.17
C ALA A 86 -3.58 18.75 -2.25
N SER A 87 -3.79 18.11 -1.10
CA SER A 87 -2.71 17.73 -0.18
C SER A 87 -1.75 16.71 -0.81
N VAL A 88 -2.28 15.76 -1.59
CA VAL A 88 -1.46 14.78 -2.32
C VAL A 88 -0.55 15.49 -3.34
N ARG A 89 -1.08 16.45 -4.11
CA ARG A 89 -0.31 17.21 -5.10
C ARG A 89 0.81 18.03 -4.45
N VAL A 90 0.48 18.78 -3.39
CA VAL A 90 1.48 19.57 -2.65
C VAL A 90 2.60 18.69 -2.08
N ALA A 91 2.26 17.54 -1.51
CA ALA A 91 3.25 16.61 -0.98
C ALA A 91 4.12 15.98 -2.08
N ALA A 92 3.53 15.65 -3.21
CA ALA A 92 4.28 15.14 -4.36
C ALA A 92 5.27 16.18 -4.91
N ASP A 93 4.86 17.45 -5.02
CA ASP A 93 5.73 18.56 -5.44
C ASP A 93 6.90 18.75 -4.45
N GLU A 94 6.66 18.65 -3.14
CA GLU A 94 7.71 18.72 -2.11
C GLU A 94 8.70 17.55 -2.25
N VAL A 95 8.20 16.32 -2.50
CA VAL A 95 9.04 15.14 -2.75
C VAL A 95 9.89 15.36 -4.00
N LEU A 96 9.30 15.83 -5.11
CA LEU A 96 10.01 16.09 -6.36
C LEU A 96 11.11 17.15 -6.20
N ALA A 97 10.88 18.15 -5.36
CA ALA A 97 11.82 19.23 -5.12
C ALA A 97 13.00 18.84 -4.21
N THR A 98 12.81 17.88 -3.29
CA THR A 98 13.75 17.65 -2.17
C THR A 98 14.33 16.24 -2.12
N ILE A 99 13.69 15.25 -2.78
CA ILE A 99 14.07 13.85 -2.66
C ILE A 99 14.76 13.36 -3.94
N PRO A 100 15.88 12.62 -3.83
CA PRO A 100 16.57 12.00 -4.97
C PRO A 100 15.67 10.99 -5.70
N PRO A 101 16.12 10.38 -6.81
CA PRO A 101 15.40 9.29 -7.48
C PRO A 101 14.92 8.22 -6.50
N ILE A 102 13.71 7.71 -6.72
CA ILE A 102 12.98 6.85 -5.79
C ILE A 102 13.14 5.39 -6.22
N ASP A 103 13.81 4.58 -5.42
CA ASP A 103 13.97 3.13 -5.67
C ASP A 103 12.68 2.35 -5.45
N ALA A 104 11.86 2.75 -4.46
CA ALA A 104 10.48 2.25 -4.36
C ALA A 104 9.52 3.24 -3.70
N LEU A 105 8.31 3.35 -4.27
CA LEU A 105 7.15 3.97 -3.65
C LEU A 105 6.24 2.87 -3.08
N ILE A 106 6.06 2.85 -1.76
CA ILE A 106 5.22 1.87 -1.05
C ILE A 106 3.88 2.52 -0.67
N CYS A 107 2.82 2.15 -1.38
CA CYS A 107 1.44 2.59 -1.16
C CYS A 107 0.79 1.76 -0.04
N ASN A 108 1.23 1.99 1.22
CA ASN A 108 0.81 1.22 2.38
C ASN A 108 -0.39 1.84 3.11
N ALA A 109 -0.51 3.17 3.16
CA ALA A 109 -1.58 3.81 3.91
C ALA A 109 -2.98 3.38 3.46
N ALA A 110 -3.87 3.15 4.41
CA ALA A 110 -5.26 2.82 4.12
C ALA A 110 -6.17 3.16 5.30
N ILE A 111 -7.47 3.27 5.02
CA ILE A 111 -8.54 3.21 6.02
C ILE A 111 -9.44 2.02 5.71
N ALA A 112 -10.06 1.45 6.75
CA ALA A 112 -10.87 0.25 6.61
C ALA A 112 -12.11 0.29 7.50
N GLN A 113 -13.19 -0.38 7.05
CA GLN A 113 -14.37 -0.65 7.87
C GLN A 113 -15.03 0.61 8.43
N VAL A 114 -15.05 1.70 7.65
CA VAL A 114 -15.75 2.94 8.04
C VAL A 114 -17.24 2.61 8.16
N PRO A 115 -17.84 2.75 9.36
CA PRO A 115 -19.16 2.16 9.63
C PRO A 115 -20.32 2.86 8.92
N THR A 116 -20.16 4.13 8.57
CA THR A 116 -21.15 4.94 7.86
C THR A 116 -20.48 5.63 6.70
N GLN A 117 -21.22 5.83 5.59
CA GLN A 117 -20.70 6.57 4.45
C GLN A 117 -20.18 7.95 4.89
N LYS A 118 -18.97 8.24 4.43
CA LYS A 118 -18.34 9.57 4.53
C LYS A 118 -17.71 9.88 3.18
N LEU A 119 -17.79 11.14 2.80
CA LEU A 119 -17.11 11.61 1.60
C LEU A 119 -15.79 12.32 1.99
N THR A 120 -14.81 12.22 1.11
CA THR A 120 -13.61 13.06 1.16
C THR A 120 -13.96 14.52 0.82
N ILE A 121 -13.03 15.43 0.99
CA ILE A 121 -13.23 16.84 0.60
C ILE A 121 -13.46 16.98 -0.93
N ASP A 122 -12.92 16.04 -1.69
CA ASP A 122 -13.08 15.96 -3.15
C ASP A 122 -14.39 15.27 -3.58
N GLY A 123 -15.24 14.83 -2.63
CA GLY A 123 -16.55 14.24 -2.89
C GLY A 123 -16.53 12.73 -3.18
N PHE A 124 -15.45 12.01 -2.89
CA PHE A 124 -15.36 10.56 -3.05
C PHE A 124 -15.75 9.82 -1.78
N GLU A 125 -16.30 8.60 -1.90
CA GLU A 125 -16.42 7.71 -0.75
C GLU A 125 -15.04 7.57 -0.07
N SER A 126 -15.00 7.68 1.23
CA SER A 126 -13.77 7.88 1.99
C SER A 126 -12.74 6.77 1.84
N GLN A 127 -13.18 5.49 1.80
CA GLN A 127 -12.25 4.36 1.62
C GLN A 127 -11.73 4.29 0.18
N LEU A 128 -12.57 4.52 -0.81
CA LEU A 128 -12.16 4.57 -2.21
C LEU A 128 -11.25 5.78 -2.47
N GLY A 129 -11.63 6.96 -1.97
CA GLY A 129 -10.85 8.19 -2.10
C GLY A 129 -9.45 8.06 -1.52
N THR A 130 -9.36 7.59 -0.27
CA THR A 130 -8.07 7.45 0.44
C THR A 130 -7.23 6.30 -0.10
N ASN A 131 -7.85 5.12 -0.26
CA ASN A 131 -7.09 3.90 -0.59
C ASN A 131 -6.69 3.87 -2.08
N HIS A 132 -7.55 4.36 -2.98
CA HIS A 132 -7.33 4.28 -4.42
C HIS A 132 -7.00 5.63 -5.06
N TYR A 133 -7.91 6.62 -5.05
CA TYR A 133 -7.71 7.86 -5.82
C TYR A 133 -6.51 8.68 -5.36
N GLY A 134 -6.29 8.79 -4.04
CA GLY A 134 -5.11 9.47 -3.51
C GLY A 134 -3.79 8.82 -3.96
N HIS A 135 -3.71 7.48 -3.95
CA HIS A 135 -2.54 6.76 -4.43
C HIS A 135 -2.41 6.81 -5.97
N PHE A 136 -3.53 6.80 -6.71
CA PHE A 136 -3.53 6.94 -8.15
C PHE A 136 -2.84 8.23 -8.59
N VAL A 137 -3.19 9.36 -7.97
CA VAL A 137 -2.58 10.67 -8.24
C VAL A 137 -1.12 10.70 -7.77
N LEU A 138 -0.83 10.22 -6.56
CA LEU A 138 0.52 10.21 -6.00
C LEU A 138 1.50 9.42 -6.89
N CYS A 139 1.11 8.21 -7.29
CA CYS A 139 1.93 7.36 -8.15
C CYS A 139 2.21 8.05 -9.50
N GLY A 140 1.19 8.69 -10.09
CA GLY A 140 1.35 9.38 -11.37
C GLY A 140 2.28 10.60 -11.26
N MET A 141 2.15 11.40 -10.22
CA MET A 141 3.02 12.58 -10.01
C MET A 141 4.48 12.19 -9.73
N LEU A 142 4.72 11.06 -9.08
CA LEU A 142 6.08 10.61 -8.74
C LEU A 142 6.67 9.64 -9.77
N PHE A 143 5.93 9.30 -10.83
CA PHE A 143 6.29 8.24 -11.77
C PHE A 143 7.66 8.46 -12.42
N ASP A 144 7.93 9.65 -12.94
CA ASP A 144 9.21 10.00 -13.60
C ASP A 144 10.38 9.87 -12.61
N ARG A 145 10.19 10.30 -11.35
CA ARG A 145 11.20 10.18 -10.30
C ARG A 145 11.51 8.73 -9.91
N ILE A 146 10.51 7.85 -10.02
CA ILE A 146 10.67 6.40 -9.84
C ILE A 146 11.38 5.80 -11.06
N GLN A 147 11.02 6.24 -12.26
CA GLN A 147 11.65 5.78 -13.50
C GLN A 147 13.14 6.16 -13.58
N GLU A 148 13.54 7.34 -13.10
CA GLU A 148 14.95 7.75 -13.00
C GLU A 148 15.81 6.73 -12.23
N ALA A 149 15.26 6.10 -11.21
CA ALA A 149 15.94 5.07 -10.43
C ALA A 149 15.80 3.65 -11.02
N GLN A 150 15.05 3.48 -12.12
CA GLN A 150 14.55 2.15 -12.55
C GLN A 150 13.87 1.43 -11.37
N GLY A 151 13.10 2.21 -10.63
CA GLY A 151 12.52 1.82 -9.37
C GLY A 151 11.21 1.05 -9.52
N ARG A 152 10.43 1.05 -8.45
CA ARG A 152 9.19 0.28 -8.40
C ARG A 152 8.08 0.93 -7.62
N ILE A 153 6.85 0.52 -7.90
CA ILE A 153 5.66 0.88 -7.13
C ILE A 153 5.14 -0.39 -6.45
N VAL A 154 4.98 -0.33 -5.13
CA VAL A 154 4.45 -1.44 -4.33
C VAL A 154 3.08 -1.05 -3.79
N VAL A 155 2.03 -1.76 -4.21
CA VAL A 155 0.66 -1.52 -3.73
C VAL A 155 0.31 -2.52 -2.64
N VAL A 156 0.06 -2.01 -1.44
CA VAL A 156 -0.32 -2.84 -0.29
C VAL A 156 -1.84 -3.00 -0.28
N ALA A 157 -2.27 -4.13 -0.83
CA ALA A 157 -3.67 -4.56 -0.90
C ALA A 157 -4.15 -5.21 0.41
N SER A 158 -5.15 -6.05 0.34
CA SER A 158 -5.69 -6.85 1.44
C SER A 158 -6.44 -8.05 0.88
N LEU A 159 -6.43 -9.17 1.57
CA LEU A 159 -7.33 -10.30 1.26
C LEU A 159 -8.81 -9.89 1.27
N GLY A 160 -9.13 -8.77 1.92
CA GLY A 160 -10.45 -8.14 1.89
C GLY A 160 -10.99 -7.88 0.48
N TYR A 161 -10.13 -7.73 -0.55
CA TYR A 161 -10.56 -7.57 -1.94
C TYR A 161 -11.45 -8.72 -2.45
N ASN A 162 -11.27 -9.91 -1.88
CA ASN A 162 -12.01 -11.12 -2.24
C ASN A 162 -13.18 -11.43 -1.30
N MET A 163 -13.44 -10.60 -0.27
CA MET A 163 -14.45 -10.85 0.77
C MET A 163 -15.77 -10.10 0.54
N GLY A 164 -15.87 -9.25 -0.49
CA GLY A 164 -17.05 -8.47 -0.84
C GLY A 164 -17.46 -8.67 -2.30
N ILE A 165 -17.75 -7.57 -2.98
CA ILE A 165 -18.06 -7.59 -4.42
C ILE A 165 -16.84 -7.98 -5.24
N LYS A 166 -17.08 -8.70 -6.34
CA LYS A 166 -16.02 -9.22 -7.22
C LYS A 166 -15.81 -8.35 -8.47
N THR A 167 -16.22 -7.10 -8.40
CA THR A 167 -16.13 -6.12 -9.48
C THR A 167 -16.11 -4.71 -8.90
N ILE A 168 -16.05 -3.70 -9.78
CA ILE A 168 -16.19 -2.28 -9.42
C ILE A 168 -17.62 -1.83 -9.75
N GLN A 169 -18.29 -1.20 -8.78
CA GLN A 169 -19.65 -0.68 -8.93
C GLN A 169 -19.61 0.70 -9.60
N PHE A 170 -19.41 0.73 -10.91
CA PHE A 170 -19.25 1.98 -11.67
C PHE A 170 -20.46 2.91 -11.63
N ASP A 171 -21.67 2.36 -11.48
CA ASP A 171 -22.90 3.16 -11.49
C ASP A 171 -23.16 3.87 -10.15
N ASP A 172 -22.43 3.49 -9.09
CA ASP A 172 -22.53 4.07 -7.76
C ASP A 172 -21.19 3.94 -7.01
N MET A 173 -20.16 4.63 -7.49
CA MET A 173 -18.81 4.57 -6.94
C MET A 173 -18.73 5.06 -5.48
N ASN A 174 -19.63 5.95 -5.09
CA ASN A 174 -19.70 6.50 -3.74
C ASN A 174 -20.56 5.67 -2.78
N TRP A 175 -21.25 4.61 -3.29
CA TRP A 175 -22.18 3.82 -2.47
C TRP A 175 -23.28 4.68 -1.83
N ASP A 176 -23.88 5.59 -2.59
CA ASP A 176 -24.99 6.42 -2.15
C ASP A 176 -26.23 5.58 -1.84
N LYS A 177 -26.28 4.38 -2.42
CA LYS A 177 -27.30 3.38 -2.14
C LYS A 177 -26.69 2.17 -1.43
N ASN A 178 -27.35 1.74 -0.33
CA ASN A 178 -27.00 0.48 0.37
C ASN A 178 -25.55 0.43 0.88
N TYR A 179 -25.04 1.54 1.44
CA TYR A 179 -23.71 1.56 2.02
C TYR A 179 -23.51 0.46 3.06
N SER A 180 -22.40 -0.27 2.94
CA SER A 180 -21.96 -1.26 3.92
C SER A 180 -20.45 -1.29 3.99
N ALA A 181 -19.90 -1.20 5.20
CA ALA A 181 -18.47 -1.02 5.43
C ALA A 181 -17.58 -2.09 4.75
N ASN A 182 -18.01 -3.36 4.79
CA ASN A 182 -17.24 -4.46 4.20
C ASN A 182 -17.20 -4.46 2.68
N PRO A 183 -18.30 -4.41 1.93
CA PRO A 183 -18.28 -4.33 0.47
C PRO A 183 -17.55 -3.09 -0.04
N VAL A 184 -17.72 -1.95 0.61
CA VAL A 184 -17.04 -0.68 0.24
C VAL A 184 -15.53 -0.80 0.43
N TYR A 185 -15.09 -1.34 1.57
CA TYR A 185 -13.66 -1.63 1.80
C TYR A 185 -13.11 -2.62 0.77
N SER A 186 -13.86 -3.71 0.51
CA SER A 186 -13.49 -4.70 -0.50
C SER A 186 -13.30 -4.07 -1.88
N GLN A 187 -14.24 -3.21 -2.31
CA GLN A 187 -14.13 -2.47 -3.57
C GLN A 187 -12.89 -1.58 -3.60
N SER A 188 -12.60 -0.84 -2.52
CA SER A 188 -11.44 0.05 -2.48
C SER A 188 -10.12 -0.73 -2.61
N LYS A 189 -10.03 -1.91 -2.01
CA LYS A 189 -8.85 -2.79 -2.12
C LYS A 189 -8.76 -3.49 -3.47
N LEU A 190 -9.89 -3.87 -4.05
CA LEU A 190 -9.93 -4.38 -5.41
C LEU A 190 -9.50 -3.31 -6.43
N ALA A 191 -9.96 -2.06 -6.26
CA ALA A 191 -9.56 -0.94 -7.10
C ALA A 191 -8.05 -0.67 -7.06
N GLN A 192 -7.43 -0.75 -5.86
CA GLN A 192 -5.97 -0.63 -5.73
C GLN A 192 -5.22 -1.72 -6.50
N MET A 193 -5.69 -2.97 -6.42
CA MET A 193 -5.06 -4.09 -7.16
C MET A 193 -5.23 -3.94 -8.66
N MET A 194 -6.44 -3.62 -9.11
CA MET A 194 -6.75 -3.39 -10.53
C MET A 194 -5.91 -2.23 -11.10
N PHE A 195 -5.78 -1.15 -10.35
CA PHE A 195 -4.88 -0.04 -10.71
C PHE A 195 -3.43 -0.52 -10.91
N ALA A 196 -2.90 -1.28 -9.96
CA ALA A 196 -1.53 -1.77 -10.05
C ALA A 196 -1.32 -2.69 -11.27
N TYR A 197 -2.26 -3.59 -11.54
CA TYR A 197 -2.16 -4.49 -12.69
C TYR A 197 -2.39 -3.80 -14.04
N GLU A 198 -3.25 -2.78 -14.10
CA GLU A 198 -3.38 -1.94 -15.29
C GLU A 198 -2.10 -1.12 -15.52
N LEU A 199 -1.53 -0.56 -14.46
CA LEU A 199 -0.25 0.16 -14.54
C LEU A 199 0.88 -0.75 -15.06
N GLN A 200 0.96 -2.02 -14.62
CA GLN A 200 1.91 -2.99 -15.18
C GLN A 200 1.76 -3.14 -16.70
N ASP A 201 0.51 -3.29 -17.16
CA ASP A 201 0.23 -3.47 -18.60
C ASP A 201 0.62 -2.21 -19.40
N ARG A 202 0.33 -1.02 -18.89
CA ARG A 202 0.65 0.26 -19.53
C ARG A 202 2.16 0.53 -19.56
N VAL A 203 2.85 0.38 -18.44
CA VAL A 203 4.32 0.52 -18.33
C VAL A 203 5.02 -0.42 -19.32
N LYS A 204 4.57 -1.66 -19.38
CA LYS A 204 5.11 -2.66 -20.32
C LYS A 204 4.85 -2.26 -21.78
N ALA A 205 3.65 -1.80 -22.10
CA ALA A 205 3.28 -1.37 -23.45
C ALA A 205 4.08 -0.14 -23.90
N ALA A 206 4.37 0.78 -22.97
CA ALA A 206 5.18 1.98 -23.22
C ALA A 206 6.70 1.69 -23.24
N GLY A 207 7.14 0.47 -22.93
CA GLY A 207 8.56 0.12 -22.85
C GLY A 207 9.32 0.84 -21.75
N GLN A 208 8.62 1.27 -20.69
CA GLN A 208 9.22 1.99 -19.57
C GLN A 208 9.77 1.00 -18.52
N ASN A 209 10.75 1.45 -17.75
CA ASN A 209 11.47 0.59 -16.81
C ASN A 209 11.09 0.90 -15.35
N VAL A 210 9.84 0.61 -15.01
CA VAL A 210 9.30 0.68 -13.66
C VAL A 210 8.58 -0.63 -13.36
N ASP A 211 8.97 -1.29 -12.27
CA ASP A 211 8.27 -2.48 -11.81
C ASP A 211 7.06 -2.10 -10.93
N VAL A 212 5.99 -2.88 -11.02
CA VAL A 212 4.82 -2.70 -10.15
C VAL A 212 4.46 -4.01 -9.47
N TYR A 213 4.38 -4.00 -8.14
CA TYR A 213 4.07 -5.19 -7.36
C TYR A 213 2.87 -4.99 -6.45
N VAL A 214 2.16 -6.08 -6.18
CA VAL A 214 1.02 -6.10 -5.28
C VAL A 214 1.28 -7.09 -4.17
N CYS A 215 1.10 -6.64 -2.94
CA CYS A 215 1.23 -7.50 -1.77
C CYS A 215 0.10 -7.27 -0.75
N HIS A 216 0.02 -8.13 0.26
CA HIS A 216 -0.87 -7.94 1.41
C HIS A 216 -0.18 -8.40 2.70
N PRO A 217 -0.47 -7.73 3.85
CA PRO A 217 0.18 -8.01 5.13
C PRO A 217 -0.40 -9.25 5.85
N GLY A 218 -1.29 -10.01 5.22
CA GLY A 218 -2.08 -11.02 5.91
C GLY A 218 -2.99 -10.42 7.00
N SER A 219 -3.23 -11.20 8.06
CA SER A 219 -3.91 -10.71 9.26
C SER A 219 -2.85 -10.26 10.26
N SER A 220 -2.51 -8.97 10.28
CA SER A 220 -1.48 -8.41 11.16
C SER A 220 -2.06 -7.47 12.21
N ALA A 221 -1.46 -7.46 13.39
CA ALA A 221 -1.86 -6.63 14.53
C ALA A 221 -1.50 -5.16 14.25
N THR A 222 -2.33 -4.49 13.43
CA THR A 222 -2.20 -3.05 13.14
C THR A 222 -3.38 -2.28 13.70
N SER A 223 -3.23 -0.97 13.86
CA SER A 223 -4.29 -0.08 14.34
C SER A 223 -5.40 0.19 13.30
N LEU A 224 -5.30 -0.37 12.10
CA LEU A 224 -6.19 -0.07 10.97
C LEU A 224 -7.69 -0.25 11.31
N ILE A 225 -8.07 -1.41 11.86
CA ILE A 225 -9.46 -1.69 12.24
C ILE A 225 -9.81 -1.04 13.58
N SER A 226 -8.86 -0.94 14.51
CA SER A 226 -9.10 -0.36 15.83
C SER A 226 -9.37 1.15 15.79
N THR A 227 -8.91 1.84 14.76
CA THR A 227 -9.09 3.29 14.61
C THR A 227 -10.30 3.67 13.77
N SER A 228 -10.66 2.88 12.77
CA SER A 228 -11.74 3.21 11.82
C SER A 228 -13.00 2.36 11.97
N GLY A 229 -12.93 1.17 12.57
CA GLY A 229 -14.06 0.28 12.76
C GLY A 229 -15.04 0.70 13.88
N GLY A 230 -16.31 0.27 13.79
CA GLY A 230 -17.31 0.43 14.86
C GLY A 230 -16.95 -0.39 16.12
N LEU A 231 -17.64 -0.11 17.24
CA LEU A 231 -17.34 -0.74 18.55
C LEU A 231 -17.35 -2.28 18.51
N VAL A 232 -18.32 -2.88 17.83
CA VAL A 232 -18.43 -4.35 17.71
C VAL A 232 -17.25 -4.92 16.90
N THR A 233 -16.89 -4.26 15.80
CA THR A 233 -15.75 -4.65 14.95
C THR A 233 -14.43 -4.54 15.72
N ARG A 234 -14.27 -3.49 16.53
CA ARG A 234 -13.07 -3.30 17.37
C ARG A 234 -12.95 -4.35 18.46
N LEU A 235 -14.05 -4.72 19.11
CA LEU A 235 -14.07 -5.78 20.11
C LEU A 235 -13.77 -7.15 19.50
N ALA A 236 -14.39 -7.48 18.39
CA ALA A 236 -14.13 -8.71 17.65
C ALA A 236 -12.66 -8.78 17.19
N TRP A 237 -12.11 -7.68 16.69
CA TRP A 237 -10.70 -7.57 16.31
C TRP A 237 -9.77 -7.74 17.52
N TRP A 238 -10.07 -7.14 18.67
CA TRP A 238 -9.27 -7.30 19.89
C TRP A 238 -9.21 -8.75 20.36
N LEU A 239 -10.33 -9.48 20.31
CA LEU A 239 -10.35 -10.91 20.60
C LEU A 239 -9.54 -11.72 19.58
N MET A 240 -9.72 -11.43 18.29
CA MET A 240 -9.01 -12.13 17.21
C MET A 240 -7.50 -11.83 17.22
N SER A 241 -7.08 -10.63 17.61
CA SER A 241 -5.67 -10.23 17.67
C SER A 241 -4.81 -11.06 18.63
N LYS A 242 -5.45 -11.77 19.58
CA LYS A 242 -4.78 -12.69 20.51
C LYS A 242 -4.71 -14.14 19.98
N SER A 243 -5.28 -14.40 18.80
CA SER A 243 -5.30 -15.74 18.21
C SER A 243 -4.05 -15.99 17.36
N PRO A 244 -3.67 -17.26 17.14
CA PRO A 244 -2.57 -17.61 16.22
C PRO A 244 -2.86 -17.31 14.74
N MET A 245 -4.02 -16.74 14.45
CA MET A 245 -4.43 -16.27 13.12
C MET A 245 -4.01 -14.82 12.84
N VAL A 246 -3.37 -14.16 13.79
CA VAL A 246 -2.88 -12.77 13.64
C VAL A 246 -1.39 -12.74 13.91
N GLN A 247 -0.63 -12.19 12.99
CA GLN A 247 0.82 -12.00 13.11
C GLN A 247 1.16 -10.59 13.61
N THR A 248 2.42 -10.38 13.99
CA THR A 248 2.92 -9.06 14.40
C THR A 248 2.89 -8.07 13.23
N ALA A 249 2.87 -6.77 13.54
CA ALA A 249 2.99 -5.72 12.53
C ALA A 249 4.31 -5.84 11.74
N GLU A 250 5.38 -6.27 12.40
CA GLU A 250 6.68 -6.53 11.77
C GLU A 250 6.58 -7.60 10.67
N LYS A 251 6.00 -8.76 10.98
CA LYS A 251 5.76 -9.81 9.97
C LYS A 251 4.80 -9.34 8.87
N GLY A 252 3.85 -8.46 9.22
CA GLY A 252 2.96 -7.83 8.25
C GLY A 252 3.69 -6.90 7.25
N ALA A 253 4.83 -6.35 7.64
CA ALA A 253 5.66 -5.51 6.78
C ALA A 253 6.54 -6.32 5.79
N TYR A 254 6.79 -7.59 6.06
CA TYR A 254 7.70 -8.39 5.23
C TYR A 254 7.31 -8.43 3.74
N PRO A 255 6.03 -8.64 3.36
CA PRO A 255 5.66 -8.65 1.94
C PRO A 255 5.91 -7.33 1.23
N GLU A 256 5.65 -6.18 1.88
CA GLU A 256 5.88 -4.87 1.27
C GLU A 256 7.37 -4.55 1.13
N VAL A 257 8.19 -4.92 2.12
CA VAL A 257 9.65 -4.77 2.03
C VAL A 257 10.22 -5.72 0.98
N MET A 258 9.77 -6.98 0.91
CA MET A 258 10.16 -7.91 -0.14
C MET A 258 9.86 -7.34 -1.53
N CYS A 259 8.62 -6.88 -1.77
CA CYS A 259 8.24 -6.30 -3.06
C CYS A 259 9.02 -5.01 -3.38
N ALA A 260 9.44 -4.26 -2.37
CA ALA A 260 10.24 -3.05 -2.54
C ALA A 260 11.71 -3.31 -2.85
N THR A 261 12.26 -4.47 -2.50
CA THR A 261 13.71 -4.71 -2.52
C THR A 261 14.14 -5.92 -3.34
N GLU A 262 13.32 -6.99 -3.39
CA GLU A 262 13.72 -8.25 -3.99
C GLU A 262 13.68 -8.19 -5.52
N SER A 263 14.68 -8.78 -6.18
CA SER A 263 14.77 -8.87 -7.63
C SER A 263 14.08 -10.15 -8.15
N GLY A 264 13.65 -10.12 -9.43
CA GLY A 264 13.12 -11.30 -10.11
C GLY A 264 11.73 -11.75 -9.68
N LEU A 265 10.98 -10.89 -8.96
CA LEU A 265 9.58 -11.16 -8.63
C LEU A 265 8.69 -11.10 -9.88
N GLU A 266 7.68 -11.95 -9.93
CA GLU A 266 6.66 -11.90 -10.98
C GLU A 266 5.71 -10.72 -10.74
N GLN A 267 5.51 -9.88 -11.75
CA GLN A 267 4.64 -8.72 -11.59
C GLN A 267 3.16 -9.11 -11.46
N ARG A 268 2.61 -9.96 -12.32
CA ARG A 268 1.22 -10.43 -12.25
C ARG A 268 1.01 -11.46 -11.14
N ALA A 269 1.36 -11.10 -9.91
CA ALA A 269 1.25 -11.95 -8.72
C ALA A 269 0.71 -11.14 -7.53
N LEU A 270 0.21 -11.84 -6.52
CA LEU A 270 -0.10 -11.29 -5.21
C LEU A 270 0.85 -11.91 -4.19
N TYR A 271 1.63 -11.08 -3.51
CA TYR A 271 2.59 -11.53 -2.51
C TYR A 271 2.04 -11.34 -1.09
N GLY A 272 2.33 -12.29 -0.20
CA GLY A 272 1.87 -12.22 1.18
C GLY A 272 2.23 -13.47 1.96
N PRO A 273 1.68 -13.64 3.17
CA PRO A 273 1.77 -14.91 3.88
C PRO A 273 1.12 -16.04 3.10
N THR A 274 1.78 -17.19 3.01
CA THR A 274 1.31 -18.37 2.25
C THR A 274 0.82 -19.52 3.13
N GLY A 275 0.76 -19.30 4.46
CA GLY A 275 0.30 -20.30 5.41
C GLY A 275 -1.23 -20.31 5.55
N ARG A 276 -1.71 -20.58 6.78
CA ARG A 276 -3.14 -20.80 7.04
C ARG A 276 -4.02 -19.65 6.52
N MET A 277 -4.86 -19.93 5.52
CA MET A 277 -5.79 -18.99 4.86
C MET A 277 -5.09 -17.74 4.30
N GLU A 278 -3.78 -17.79 4.08
CA GLU A 278 -2.95 -16.63 3.71
C GLU A 278 -3.00 -15.48 4.75
N PHE A 279 -3.46 -15.76 5.96
CA PHE A 279 -3.49 -14.78 7.06
C PHE A 279 -2.14 -14.66 7.75
N VAL A 280 -1.43 -15.76 7.88
CA VAL A 280 -0.15 -15.88 8.59
C VAL A 280 0.76 -16.87 7.86
N GLY A 281 2.04 -16.87 8.19
CA GLY A 281 3.00 -17.87 7.71
C GLY A 281 4.15 -17.30 6.88
N PRO A 282 4.89 -18.16 6.17
CA PRO A 282 5.99 -17.77 5.30
C PRO A 282 5.54 -16.79 4.23
N VAL A 283 6.37 -15.79 3.91
CA VAL A 283 6.09 -14.83 2.84
C VAL A 283 6.53 -15.38 1.49
N GLY A 284 5.64 -15.29 0.52
CA GLY A 284 5.86 -15.75 -0.85
C GLY A 284 4.68 -15.38 -1.76
N LYS A 285 4.57 -16.06 -2.89
CA LYS A 285 3.48 -15.86 -3.86
C LYS A 285 2.20 -16.53 -3.37
N GLY A 286 1.16 -15.74 -3.16
CA GLY A 286 -0.18 -16.15 -2.74
C GLY A 286 -1.14 -16.36 -3.90
N THR A 287 -2.44 -16.45 -3.58
CA THR A 287 -3.52 -16.71 -4.54
C THR A 287 -4.03 -15.41 -5.14
N LEU A 288 -3.90 -15.26 -6.46
CA LEU A 288 -4.50 -14.16 -7.21
C LEU A 288 -5.80 -14.64 -7.88
N HIS A 289 -6.94 -14.07 -7.47
CA HIS A 289 -8.23 -14.43 -8.06
C HIS A 289 -8.49 -13.71 -9.39
N PRO A 290 -9.15 -14.37 -10.38
CA PRO A 290 -9.34 -13.82 -11.73
C PRO A 290 -10.00 -12.45 -11.79
N HIS A 291 -10.98 -12.17 -10.92
CA HIS A 291 -11.68 -10.89 -10.91
C HIS A 291 -10.79 -9.69 -10.55
N ALA A 292 -9.63 -9.91 -9.92
CA ALA A 292 -8.69 -8.83 -9.59
C ALA A 292 -7.86 -8.33 -10.80
N HIS A 293 -7.89 -9.08 -11.90
CA HIS A 293 -7.16 -8.72 -13.12
C HIS A 293 -8.01 -8.86 -14.40
N ASP A 294 -9.32 -8.59 -14.27
CA ASP A 294 -10.23 -8.44 -15.41
C ASP A 294 -9.87 -7.19 -16.21
N LYS A 295 -9.35 -7.38 -17.41
CA LYS A 295 -8.80 -6.31 -18.24
C LYS A 295 -9.83 -5.24 -18.61
N THR A 296 -11.08 -5.64 -18.84
CA THR A 296 -12.16 -4.70 -19.18
C THR A 296 -12.47 -3.80 -17.99
N VAL A 297 -12.57 -4.40 -16.80
CA VAL A 297 -12.85 -3.64 -15.57
C VAL A 297 -11.66 -2.76 -15.18
N MET A 298 -10.43 -3.26 -15.32
CA MET A 298 -9.19 -2.51 -15.05
C MET A 298 -9.07 -1.26 -15.93
N SER A 299 -9.23 -1.41 -17.24
CA SER A 299 -9.16 -0.28 -18.18
C SER A 299 -10.26 0.76 -17.91
N LYS A 300 -11.51 0.32 -17.68
CA LYS A 300 -12.60 1.22 -17.32
C LYS A 300 -12.35 1.94 -15.99
N LEU A 301 -11.78 1.26 -14.98
CA LEU A 301 -11.43 1.88 -13.70
C LEU A 301 -10.35 2.96 -13.88
N TRP A 302 -9.38 2.72 -14.74
CA TRP A 302 -8.35 3.69 -15.07
C TRP A 302 -8.96 4.98 -15.63
N ASP A 303 -9.80 4.86 -16.67
CA ASP A 303 -10.45 6.02 -17.32
C ASP A 303 -11.35 6.80 -16.32
N VAL A 304 -12.09 6.06 -15.48
CA VAL A 304 -12.91 6.66 -14.41
C VAL A 304 -12.03 7.39 -13.39
N SER A 305 -10.87 6.82 -13.05
CA SER A 305 -9.95 7.42 -12.08
C SER A 305 -9.30 8.69 -12.62
N GLU A 306 -8.86 8.72 -13.87
CA GLU A 306 -8.37 9.94 -14.52
C GLU A 306 -9.43 11.04 -14.52
N LYS A 307 -10.65 10.70 -14.95
CA LYS A 307 -11.77 11.65 -15.00
C LYS A 307 -12.14 12.17 -13.61
N ALA A 308 -12.21 11.29 -12.61
CA ALA A 308 -12.61 11.64 -11.25
C ALA A 308 -11.58 12.53 -10.55
N THR A 309 -10.29 12.22 -10.72
CA THR A 309 -9.19 12.94 -10.05
C THR A 309 -8.71 14.16 -10.82
N GLY A 310 -9.08 14.30 -12.10
CA GLY A 310 -8.54 15.32 -12.99
C GLY A 310 -7.03 15.19 -13.21
N PHE A 311 -6.49 13.97 -13.04
CA PHE A 311 -5.09 13.66 -13.28
C PHE A 311 -4.98 12.65 -14.42
N SER A 312 -4.33 13.03 -15.51
CA SER A 312 -4.06 12.16 -16.65
C SER A 312 -2.61 11.68 -16.61
N TRP A 313 -2.42 10.38 -16.75
CA TRP A 313 -1.11 9.76 -16.80
C TRP A 313 -0.45 9.94 -18.17
N SER A 314 0.85 10.13 -18.18
CA SER A 314 1.65 10.31 -19.42
C SER A 314 2.46 9.04 -19.72
N ILE A 315 1.80 7.87 -19.74
CA ILE A 315 2.40 6.54 -20.03
C ILE A 315 1.64 5.80 -21.11
#